data_bb69a12761ec206c1a77519f4e190902
#
_entry.id   bb69a12761ec206c1a77519f4e190902
#
_cell.length_a   1.000
_cell.length_b   1.000
_cell.length_c   1.000
_cell.angle_alpha   90.00
_cell.angle_beta   90.00
_cell.angle_gamma   90.00
#
_symmetry.space_group_name_H-M   'P 1'
#
loop_
_entity.id
_entity.type
_entity.pdbx_description
1 polymer ?
#
loop_
_entity_poly.entity_id
_entity_poly.type
_entity_poly.pdbx_seq_one_letter_code
_entity_poly.pdbx_strand_id
1 'polypeptide(L)'
;GSDAAREAADLVLADDNFASIAAAVREGRTVYDNIRKVVSWTLPTGAGEAMVIIAALLLGMALPISPVQILWVNLITAVTLGIALAFEPTEEITMKVPPRPRHQPLLGGTLIWHIVFVSLLFLAFVLAIYGYAVARGHSPELAQTMSLNTLVVLEIFHLFFIRNIYGTSLTWKAVQGTRILWILLAVIVVAQFAITYLPVMQAIFRTSGVPLFDGLLIVAAGAVFFAILETEKQLRLRLSGGWLAHGRAV
;
A
#
# COMPACT_ATOMS: atom_id res chain seq x y z
N GLY A 1 4.88 44.31 -3.84
CA GLY A 1 4.86 44.72 -2.44
C GLY A 1 6.20 45.31 -1.99
N SER A 2 6.25 46.10 -0.90
CA SER A 2 7.51 46.58 -0.35
C SER A 2 8.34 45.43 0.23
N ASP A 3 9.67 45.59 0.33
CA ASP A 3 10.56 44.55 0.85
C ASP A 3 10.19 44.20 2.31
N ALA A 4 9.81 45.19 3.13
CA ALA A 4 9.32 44.96 4.48
C ALA A 4 8.03 44.11 4.52
N ALA A 5 7.13 44.27 3.56
CA ALA A 5 5.93 43.44 3.45
C ALA A 5 6.26 42.01 3.01
N ARG A 6 7.28 41.83 2.16
CA ARG A 6 7.76 40.49 1.75
C ARG A 6 8.42 39.75 2.90
N GLU A 7 9.25 40.46 3.71
CA GLU A 7 9.89 39.86 4.87
C GLU A 7 8.91 39.47 5.98
N ALA A 8 7.80 40.22 6.12
CA ALA A 8 6.76 39.92 7.10
C ALA A 8 5.72 38.88 6.67
N ALA A 9 5.73 38.47 5.40
CA ALA A 9 4.73 37.58 4.85
C ALA A 9 5.14 36.11 4.99
N ASP A 10 4.22 35.25 5.40
CA ASP A 10 4.40 33.78 5.40
C ASP A 10 4.42 33.17 3.97
N LEU A 11 3.83 33.90 3.01
CA LEU A 11 3.78 33.51 1.60
C LEU A 11 3.94 34.73 0.70
N VAL A 12 4.84 34.66 -0.27
CA VAL A 12 5.06 35.72 -1.26
C VAL A 12 4.67 35.21 -2.65
N LEU A 13 3.78 35.93 -3.33
CA LEU A 13 3.36 35.62 -4.70
C LEU A 13 4.34 36.32 -5.68
N ALA A 14 4.99 35.49 -6.51
CA ALA A 14 5.91 35.98 -7.54
C ALA A 14 5.19 36.67 -8.71
N ASP A 15 3.92 36.24 -8.97
CA ASP A 15 3.08 36.68 -10.09
C ASP A 15 1.97 37.68 -9.66
N ASP A 16 1.95 38.10 -8.39
CA ASP A 16 0.92 38.96 -7.78
C ASP A 16 -0.54 38.49 -8.08
N ASN A 17 -0.72 37.17 -8.34
CA ASN A 17 -2.00 36.58 -8.69
C ASN A 17 -2.58 35.75 -7.53
N PHE A 18 -3.75 36.16 -7.00
CA PHE A 18 -4.44 35.42 -5.93
C PHE A 18 -4.87 34.00 -6.32
N ALA A 19 -5.05 33.71 -7.61
CA ALA A 19 -5.35 32.34 -8.07
C ALA A 19 -4.20 31.37 -7.76
N SER A 20 -2.95 31.86 -7.70
CA SER A 20 -1.78 31.08 -7.32
C SER A 20 -1.81 30.61 -5.88
N ILE A 21 -2.49 31.34 -4.97
CA ILE A 21 -2.74 30.86 -3.60
C ILE A 21 -3.63 29.64 -3.60
N ALA A 22 -4.73 29.67 -4.37
CA ALA A 22 -5.65 28.53 -4.47
C ALA A 22 -4.94 27.31 -5.09
N ALA A 23 -4.09 27.51 -6.09
CA ALA A 23 -3.29 26.47 -6.68
C ALA A 23 -2.28 25.89 -5.67
N ALA A 24 -1.55 26.72 -4.93
CA ALA A 24 -0.62 26.30 -3.89
C ALA A 24 -1.30 25.50 -2.77
N VAL A 25 -2.49 25.94 -2.32
CA VAL A 25 -3.28 25.22 -1.32
C VAL A 25 -3.71 23.87 -1.86
N ARG A 26 -4.15 23.79 -3.13
CA ARG A 26 -4.55 22.54 -3.79
C ARG A 26 -3.38 21.56 -3.85
N GLU A 27 -2.23 22.00 -4.33
CA GLU A 27 -1.04 21.15 -4.42
C GLU A 27 -0.55 20.71 -3.03
N GLY A 28 -0.52 21.61 -2.05
CA GLY A 28 -0.17 21.25 -0.68
C GLY A 28 -1.09 20.19 -0.07
N ARG A 29 -2.40 20.28 -0.32
CA ARG A 29 -3.36 19.26 0.11
C ARG A 29 -3.12 17.92 -0.62
N THR A 30 -2.85 17.94 -1.92
CA THR A 30 -2.53 16.76 -2.71
C THR A 30 -1.29 16.05 -2.19
N VAL A 31 -0.21 16.80 -1.97
CA VAL A 31 1.03 16.25 -1.40
C VAL A 31 0.78 15.60 -0.04
N TYR A 32 0.02 16.28 0.82
CA TYR A 32 -0.35 15.71 2.12
C TYR A 32 -1.15 14.42 2.01
N ASP A 33 -2.17 14.38 1.14
CA ASP A 33 -2.99 13.19 0.92
C ASP A 33 -2.13 12.04 0.37
N ASN A 34 -1.20 12.33 -0.53
CA ASN A 34 -0.28 11.33 -1.07
C ASN A 34 0.70 10.81 -0.01
N ILE A 35 1.28 11.68 0.83
CA ILE A 35 2.10 11.25 1.99
C ILE A 35 1.29 10.34 2.90
N ARG A 36 0.03 10.70 3.20
CA ARG A 36 -0.85 9.88 4.03
C ARG A 36 -1.11 8.52 3.39
N LYS A 37 -1.33 8.45 2.07
CA LYS A 37 -1.50 7.19 1.33
C LYS A 37 -0.24 6.32 1.42
N VAL A 38 0.94 6.91 1.19
CA VAL A 38 2.22 6.18 1.31
C VAL A 38 2.39 5.62 2.72
N VAL A 39 2.19 6.43 3.76
CA VAL A 39 2.29 5.99 5.17
C VAL A 39 1.28 4.88 5.47
N SER A 40 0.02 5.05 5.01
CA SER A 40 -1.06 4.07 5.22
C SER A 40 -0.82 2.76 4.48
N TRP A 41 0.01 2.75 3.45
CA TRP A 41 0.41 1.55 2.72
C TRP A 41 1.68 0.93 3.33
N THR A 42 2.72 1.73 3.60
CA THR A 42 4.04 1.24 4.03
C THR A 42 4.02 0.66 5.45
N LEU A 43 3.33 1.33 6.40
CA LEU A 43 3.35 0.88 7.79
C LEU A 43 2.71 -0.50 7.99
N PRO A 44 1.52 -0.81 7.43
CA PRO A 44 0.93 -2.14 7.58
C PRO A 44 1.73 -3.24 6.87
N THR A 45 2.31 -2.96 5.70
CA THR A 45 3.11 -3.93 4.94
C THR A 45 4.37 -4.30 5.71
N GLY A 46 5.16 -3.31 6.13
CA GLY A 46 6.36 -3.55 6.93
C GLY A 46 6.08 -4.21 8.29
N ALA A 47 4.97 -3.84 8.96
CA ALA A 47 4.56 -4.50 10.18
C ALA A 47 4.12 -5.95 9.92
N GLY A 48 3.42 -6.22 8.82
CA GLY A 48 3.03 -7.58 8.40
C GLY A 48 4.22 -8.47 8.14
N GLU A 49 5.22 -7.97 7.40
CA GLU A 49 6.49 -8.68 7.15
C GLU A 49 7.22 -9.02 8.45
N ALA A 50 7.36 -8.03 9.34
CA ALA A 50 7.99 -8.26 10.64
C ALA A 50 7.24 -9.29 11.48
N MET A 51 5.90 -9.25 11.47
CA MET A 51 5.06 -10.21 12.20
C MET A 51 5.22 -11.64 11.66
N VAL A 52 5.37 -11.82 10.34
CA VAL A 52 5.62 -13.15 9.74
C VAL A 52 6.91 -13.76 10.28
N ILE A 53 7.99 -12.97 10.36
CA ILE A 53 9.27 -13.43 10.89
C ILE A 53 9.17 -13.73 12.38
N ILE A 54 8.60 -12.80 13.15
CA ILE A 54 8.44 -12.97 14.61
C ILE A 54 7.59 -14.20 14.93
N ALA A 55 6.48 -14.39 14.22
CA ALA A 55 5.62 -15.56 14.39
C ALA A 55 6.36 -16.86 14.07
N ALA A 56 7.12 -16.90 12.97
CA ALA A 56 7.91 -18.08 12.61
C ALA A 56 8.94 -18.44 13.69
N LEU A 57 9.65 -17.44 14.22
CA LEU A 57 10.63 -17.64 15.30
C LEU A 57 9.96 -18.11 16.59
N LEU A 58 8.84 -17.52 17.00
CA LEU A 58 8.11 -17.90 18.21
C LEU A 58 7.50 -19.31 18.13
N LEU A 59 7.08 -19.72 16.94
CA LEU A 59 6.51 -21.04 16.67
C LEU A 59 7.59 -22.11 16.38
N GLY A 60 8.86 -21.74 16.32
CA GLY A 60 9.97 -22.65 16.01
C GLY A 60 9.91 -23.24 14.61
N MET A 61 9.23 -22.53 13.66
CA MET A 61 9.11 -22.96 12.26
C MET A 61 10.29 -22.43 11.43
N ALA A 62 10.54 -23.08 10.29
CA ALA A 62 11.43 -22.51 9.30
C ALA A 62 10.87 -21.17 8.80
N LEU A 63 11.76 -20.21 8.50
CA LEU A 63 11.38 -18.88 8.03
C LEU A 63 10.60 -18.98 6.71
N PRO A 64 9.37 -18.45 6.66
CA PRO A 64 8.57 -18.44 5.43
C PRO A 64 9.19 -17.60 4.31
N ILE A 65 10.08 -16.67 4.66
CA ILE A 65 10.77 -15.78 3.74
C ILE A 65 12.20 -15.59 4.24
N SER A 66 13.16 -15.65 3.32
CA SER A 66 14.55 -15.42 3.65
C SER A 66 14.89 -13.93 3.76
N PRO A 67 15.93 -13.53 4.52
CA PRO A 67 16.31 -12.11 4.64
C PRO A 67 16.62 -11.43 3.30
N VAL A 68 17.23 -12.14 2.36
CA VAL A 68 17.54 -11.58 1.03
C VAL A 68 16.27 -11.36 0.20
N GLN A 69 15.27 -12.21 0.37
CA GLN A 69 13.97 -12.05 -0.28
C GLN A 69 13.20 -10.86 0.31
N ILE A 70 13.28 -10.61 1.61
CA ILE A 70 12.68 -9.43 2.25
C ILE A 70 13.35 -8.15 1.73
N LEU A 71 14.68 -8.13 1.61
CA LEU A 71 15.38 -6.98 1.01
C LEU A 71 14.91 -6.73 -0.42
N TRP A 72 14.68 -7.77 -1.20
CA TRP A 72 14.12 -7.64 -2.55
C TRP A 72 12.73 -7.01 -2.54
N VAL A 73 11.80 -7.55 -1.73
CA VAL A 73 10.44 -7.01 -1.64
C VAL A 73 10.48 -5.55 -1.27
N ASN A 74 11.13 -5.20 -0.16
CA ASN A 74 11.19 -3.82 0.30
C ASN A 74 11.82 -2.88 -0.73
N LEU A 75 12.85 -3.32 -1.45
CA LEU A 75 13.47 -2.51 -2.50
C LEU A 75 12.51 -2.28 -3.67
N ILE A 76 11.96 -3.36 -4.23
CA ILE A 76 11.17 -3.26 -5.47
C ILE A 76 9.81 -2.58 -5.21
N THR A 77 9.14 -2.90 -4.10
CA THR A 77 7.82 -2.34 -3.79
C THR A 77 7.91 -0.87 -3.35
N ALA A 78 8.91 -0.51 -2.52
CA ALA A 78 9.10 0.88 -2.13
C ALA A 78 9.37 1.80 -3.34
N VAL A 79 10.23 1.33 -4.28
CA VAL A 79 10.56 2.10 -5.48
C VAL A 79 9.38 2.16 -6.46
N THR A 80 8.60 1.09 -6.60
CA THR A 80 7.49 1.07 -7.57
C THR A 80 6.17 1.55 -6.96
N LEU A 81 5.67 0.86 -5.95
CA LEU A 81 4.34 1.13 -5.39
C LEU A 81 4.34 2.40 -4.53
N GLY A 82 5.44 2.66 -3.80
CA GLY A 82 5.61 3.90 -3.03
C GLY A 82 5.62 5.13 -3.94
N ILE A 83 6.38 5.09 -5.06
CA ILE A 83 6.37 6.17 -6.05
C ILE A 83 5.01 6.30 -6.72
N ALA A 84 4.32 5.19 -7.05
CA ALA A 84 3.00 5.24 -7.64
C ALA A 84 2.01 6.03 -6.77
N LEU A 85 2.02 5.82 -5.44
CA LEU A 85 1.19 6.56 -4.49
C LEU A 85 1.61 8.03 -4.33
N ALA A 86 2.92 8.33 -4.40
CA ALA A 86 3.43 9.69 -4.30
C ALA A 86 3.00 10.57 -5.48
N PHE A 87 2.76 9.98 -6.64
CA PHE A 87 2.34 10.68 -7.87
C PHE A 87 0.83 10.54 -8.17
N GLU A 88 0.01 10.18 -7.19
CA GLU A 88 -1.44 10.16 -7.36
C GLU A 88 -1.98 11.59 -7.60
N PRO A 89 -2.92 11.77 -8.54
CA PRO A 89 -3.49 13.08 -8.82
C PRO A 89 -4.40 13.55 -7.67
N THR A 90 -4.65 14.85 -7.62
CA THR A 90 -5.60 15.46 -6.69
C THR A 90 -6.99 14.81 -6.81
N GLU A 91 -7.54 14.34 -5.70
CA GLU A 91 -8.91 13.83 -5.66
C GLU A 91 -9.93 14.98 -5.80
N GLU A 92 -11.07 14.73 -6.44
CA GLU A 92 -12.13 15.74 -6.67
C GLU A 92 -12.65 16.35 -5.35
N ILE A 93 -12.56 15.61 -4.25
CA ILE A 93 -13.05 16.03 -2.94
C ILE A 93 -12.03 16.89 -2.17
N THR A 94 -10.74 16.84 -2.52
CA THR A 94 -9.65 17.48 -1.76
C THR A 94 -9.90 18.97 -1.48
N MET A 95 -10.46 19.71 -2.44
CA MET A 95 -10.79 21.13 -2.26
C MET A 95 -12.17 21.38 -1.64
N LYS A 96 -13.01 20.37 -1.52
CA LYS A 96 -14.36 20.48 -0.93
C LYS A 96 -14.36 20.24 0.59
N VAL A 97 -13.26 19.70 1.11
CA VAL A 97 -13.10 19.39 2.54
C VAL A 97 -12.62 20.66 3.27
N PRO A 98 -13.14 20.96 4.49
CA PRO A 98 -12.66 22.10 5.28
C PRO A 98 -11.17 21.99 5.61
N PRO A 99 -10.50 23.11 5.96
CA PRO A 99 -9.11 23.10 6.39
C PRO A 99 -8.90 22.17 7.59
N ARG A 100 -7.81 21.44 7.58
CA ARG A 100 -7.47 20.51 8.65
C ARG A 100 -7.05 21.26 9.92
N PRO A 101 -7.44 20.78 11.11
CA PRO A 101 -6.94 21.31 12.38
C PRO A 101 -5.40 21.22 12.46
N ARG A 102 -4.74 22.28 12.94
CA ARG A 102 -3.26 22.36 12.99
C ARG A 102 -2.60 21.25 13.83
N HIS A 103 -3.30 20.72 14.82
CA HIS A 103 -2.80 19.70 15.76
C HIS A 103 -3.28 18.28 15.48
N GLN A 104 -3.88 18.05 14.32
CA GLN A 104 -4.36 16.71 13.96
C GLN A 104 -3.15 15.78 13.68
N PRO A 105 -2.98 14.68 14.44
CA PRO A 105 -1.88 13.75 14.20
C PRO A 105 -2.06 13.04 12.86
N LEU A 106 -0.96 12.70 12.19
CA LEU A 106 -0.97 11.84 10.99
C LEU A 106 -1.50 10.45 11.31
N LEU A 107 -1.13 9.91 12.47
CA LEU A 107 -1.54 8.60 12.97
C LEU A 107 -2.77 8.74 13.88
N GLY A 108 -3.95 8.88 13.27
CA GLY A 108 -5.22 8.83 14.00
C GLY A 108 -5.65 7.40 14.32
N GLY A 109 -6.63 7.23 15.21
CA GLY A 109 -7.12 5.90 15.64
C GLY A 109 -7.57 5.00 14.48
N THR A 110 -8.20 5.56 13.45
CA THR A 110 -8.58 4.82 12.25
C THR A 110 -7.38 4.27 11.48
N LEU A 111 -6.28 5.02 11.41
CA LEU A 111 -5.08 4.55 10.74
C LEU A 111 -4.37 3.48 11.57
N ILE A 112 -4.33 3.62 12.90
CA ILE A 112 -3.79 2.59 13.80
C ILE A 112 -4.57 1.28 13.65
N TRP A 113 -5.91 1.36 13.64
CA TRP A 113 -6.77 0.19 13.38
C TRP A 113 -6.42 -0.45 12.03
N HIS A 114 -6.31 0.35 10.98
CA HIS A 114 -5.95 -0.13 9.64
C HIS A 114 -4.59 -0.83 9.64
N ILE A 115 -3.58 -0.25 10.30
CA ILE A 115 -2.25 -0.86 10.40
C ILE A 115 -2.35 -2.23 11.05
N VAL A 116 -2.98 -2.34 12.21
CA VAL A 116 -3.10 -3.61 12.94
C VAL A 116 -3.88 -4.64 12.13
N PHE A 117 -5.03 -4.25 11.59
CA PHE A 117 -5.91 -5.15 10.83
C PHE A 117 -5.22 -5.69 9.58
N VAL A 118 -4.59 -4.82 8.79
CA VAL A 118 -3.91 -5.21 7.56
C VAL A 118 -2.68 -6.07 7.85
N SER A 119 -1.87 -5.72 8.87
CA SER A 119 -0.70 -6.52 9.25
C SER A 119 -1.07 -7.93 9.70
N LEU A 120 -2.18 -8.07 10.44
CA LEU A 120 -2.70 -9.40 10.82
C LEU A 120 -3.17 -10.21 9.61
N LEU A 121 -3.78 -9.55 8.61
CA LEU A 121 -4.15 -10.22 7.37
C LEU A 121 -2.90 -10.65 6.58
N PHE A 122 -1.88 -9.79 6.45
CA PHE A 122 -0.61 -10.18 5.83
C PHE A 122 -0.02 -11.43 6.49
N LEU A 123 0.07 -11.41 7.82
CA LEU A 123 0.52 -12.56 8.60
C LEU A 123 -0.29 -13.82 8.27
N ALA A 124 -1.62 -13.72 8.34
CA ALA A 124 -2.51 -14.87 8.12
C ALA A 124 -2.38 -15.44 6.71
N PHE A 125 -2.41 -14.60 5.67
CA PHE A 125 -2.31 -15.06 4.29
C PHE A 125 -0.94 -15.66 3.96
N VAL A 126 0.15 -15.03 4.41
CA VAL A 126 1.50 -15.54 4.15
C VAL A 126 1.73 -16.87 4.87
N LEU A 127 1.32 -17.00 6.14
CA LEU A 127 1.44 -18.26 6.86
C LEU A 127 0.51 -19.35 6.31
N ALA A 128 -0.68 -19.00 5.83
CA ALA A 128 -1.59 -19.94 5.20
C ALA A 128 -1.01 -20.51 3.90
N ILE A 129 -0.45 -19.66 3.02
CA ILE A 129 0.19 -20.12 1.77
C ILE A 129 1.46 -20.91 2.05
N TYR A 130 2.28 -20.47 3.02
CA TYR A 130 3.46 -21.23 3.44
C TYR A 130 3.07 -22.62 3.99
N GLY A 131 2.10 -22.68 4.90
CA GLY A 131 1.60 -23.93 5.47
C GLY A 131 1.00 -24.85 4.40
N TYR A 132 0.26 -24.30 3.44
CA TYR A 132 -0.23 -25.04 2.27
C TYR A 132 0.92 -25.63 1.47
N ALA A 133 1.96 -24.85 1.17
CA ALA A 133 3.11 -25.33 0.40
C ALA A 133 3.84 -26.48 1.11
N VAL A 134 4.05 -26.36 2.43
CA VAL A 134 4.66 -27.40 3.26
C VAL A 134 3.78 -28.66 3.30
N ALA A 135 2.46 -28.52 3.49
CA ALA A 135 1.53 -29.64 3.51
C ALA A 135 1.44 -30.39 2.17
N ARG A 136 1.71 -29.69 1.06
CA ARG A 136 1.80 -30.29 -0.28
C ARG A 136 3.13 -30.99 -0.55
N GLY A 137 4.08 -30.89 0.38
CA GLY A 137 5.41 -31.49 0.23
C GLY A 137 6.32 -30.72 -0.74
N HIS A 138 6.06 -29.45 -0.99
CA HIS A 138 6.95 -28.60 -1.80
C HIS A 138 8.30 -28.39 -1.11
N SER A 139 9.35 -28.14 -1.90
CA SER A 139 10.67 -27.85 -1.36
C SER A 139 10.65 -26.55 -0.51
N PRO A 140 11.55 -26.40 0.45
CA PRO A 140 11.66 -25.19 1.24
C PRO A 140 11.80 -23.92 0.40
N GLU A 141 12.59 -23.99 -0.69
CA GLU A 141 12.80 -22.88 -1.62
C GLU A 141 11.49 -22.51 -2.34
N LEU A 142 10.70 -23.49 -2.76
CA LEU A 142 9.41 -23.23 -3.39
C LEU A 142 8.41 -22.65 -2.39
N ALA A 143 8.34 -23.18 -1.17
CA ALA A 143 7.46 -22.66 -0.13
C ALA A 143 7.81 -21.20 0.23
N GLN A 144 9.09 -20.85 0.33
CA GLN A 144 9.56 -19.47 0.52
C GLN A 144 9.23 -18.59 -0.68
N THR A 145 9.39 -19.09 -1.90
CA THR A 145 9.05 -18.35 -3.13
C THR A 145 7.55 -18.06 -3.21
N MET A 146 6.70 -19.02 -2.82
CA MET A 146 5.27 -18.81 -2.76
C MET A 146 4.90 -17.75 -1.72
N SER A 147 5.54 -17.74 -0.55
CA SER A 147 5.36 -16.70 0.47
C SER A 147 5.81 -15.33 -0.01
N LEU A 148 6.96 -15.24 -0.68
CA LEU A 148 7.48 -14.04 -1.31
C LEU A 148 6.48 -13.47 -2.34
N ASN A 149 6.00 -14.31 -3.26
CA ASN A 149 5.02 -13.92 -4.26
C ASN A 149 3.70 -13.48 -3.61
N THR A 150 3.29 -14.14 -2.53
CA THR A 150 2.10 -13.76 -1.76
C THR A 150 2.24 -12.36 -1.19
N LEU A 151 3.35 -12.02 -0.55
CA LEU A 151 3.58 -10.65 -0.04
C LEU A 151 3.41 -9.61 -1.14
N VAL A 152 4.10 -9.77 -2.26
CA VAL A 152 4.03 -8.79 -3.36
C VAL A 152 2.62 -8.67 -3.93
N VAL A 153 1.90 -9.79 -4.07
CA VAL A 153 0.51 -9.78 -4.53
C VAL A 153 -0.40 -9.05 -3.54
N LEU A 154 -0.26 -9.31 -2.23
CA LEU A 154 -1.03 -8.60 -1.20
C LEU A 154 -0.73 -7.09 -1.22
N GLU A 155 0.54 -6.69 -1.39
CA GLU A 155 0.94 -5.29 -1.48
C GLU A 155 0.34 -4.58 -2.69
N ILE A 156 0.28 -5.25 -3.85
CA ILE A 156 -0.38 -4.72 -5.05
C ILE A 156 -1.88 -4.52 -4.79
N PHE A 157 -2.57 -5.50 -4.22
CA PHE A 157 -3.99 -5.36 -3.89
C PHE A 157 -4.24 -4.30 -2.82
N HIS A 158 -3.34 -4.20 -1.82
CA HIS A 158 -3.39 -3.16 -0.80
C HIS A 158 -3.19 -1.75 -1.41
N LEU A 159 -2.31 -1.61 -2.40
CA LEU A 159 -2.15 -0.35 -3.14
C LEU A 159 -3.49 0.09 -3.76
N PHE A 160 -4.18 -0.79 -4.48
CA PHE A 160 -5.48 -0.47 -5.09
C PHE A 160 -6.54 -0.09 -4.05
N PHE A 161 -6.49 -0.70 -2.87
CA PHE A 161 -7.36 -0.34 -1.75
C PHE A 161 -7.05 1.07 -1.23
N ILE A 162 -5.78 1.40 -0.98
CA ILE A 162 -5.35 2.69 -0.41
C ILE A 162 -5.57 3.86 -1.35
N ARG A 163 -5.53 3.68 -2.66
CA ARG A 163 -5.76 4.76 -3.63
C ARG A 163 -7.11 5.46 -3.45
N ASN A 164 -8.11 4.76 -2.93
CA ASN A 164 -9.46 5.29 -2.69
C ASN A 164 -9.82 5.23 -1.21
N ILE A 165 -9.18 6.09 -0.41
CA ILE A 165 -9.40 6.13 1.05
C ILE A 165 -10.83 6.59 1.38
N TYR A 166 -11.37 7.54 0.61
CA TYR A 166 -12.66 8.19 0.89
C TYR A 166 -13.85 7.60 0.15
N GLY A 167 -13.66 6.65 -0.76
CA GLY A 167 -14.70 6.06 -1.59
C GLY A 167 -14.62 4.54 -1.69
N THR A 168 -15.49 3.96 -2.50
CA THR A 168 -15.39 2.53 -2.84
C THR A 168 -14.24 2.30 -3.82
N SER A 169 -13.42 1.29 -3.54
CA SER A 169 -12.32 0.89 -4.42
C SER A 169 -12.78 0.03 -5.61
N LEU A 170 -14.08 -0.34 -5.64
CA LEU A 170 -14.68 -1.19 -6.68
C LEU A 170 -15.20 -0.41 -7.90
N THR A 171 -14.92 0.90 -8.00
CA THR A 171 -15.35 1.69 -9.16
C THR A 171 -14.35 1.61 -10.30
N TRP A 172 -14.84 1.68 -11.55
CA TRP A 172 -13.99 1.72 -12.73
C TRP A 172 -12.97 2.89 -12.68
N LYS A 173 -13.38 4.04 -12.15
CA LYS A 173 -12.50 5.18 -11.90
C LYS A 173 -11.35 4.84 -10.95
N ALA A 174 -11.60 4.01 -9.93
CA ALA A 174 -10.59 3.55 -8.98
C ALA A 174 -9.50 2.71 -9.65
N VAL A 175 -9.89 1.91 -10.66
CA VAL A 175 -8.97 1.04 -11.40
C VAL A 175 -8.23 1.79 -12.50
N GLN A 176 -8.83 2.83 -13.10
CA GLN A 176 -8.24 3.53 -14.25
C GLN A 176 -6.85 4.13 -14.00
N GLY A 177 -6.47 4.49 -12.78
CA GLY A 177 -5.12 4.89 -12.40
C GLY A 177 -4.42 5.89 -13.34
N THR A 178 -3.27 6.37 -12.89
CA THR A 178 -2.38 7.17 -13.74
C THR A 178 -1.57 6.27 -14.67
N ARG A 179 -1.10 6.83 -15.79
CA ARG A 179 -0.16 6.12 -16.67
C ARG A 179 1.10 5.64 -15.91
N ILE A 180 1.55 6.44 -14.94
CA ILE A 180 2.71 6.11 -14.08
C ILE A 180 2.41 4.87 -13.24
N LEU A 181 1.23 4.77 -12.64
CA LEU A 181 0.82 3.60 -11.87
C LEU A 181 0.95 2.30 -12.69
N TRP A 182 0.40 2.29 -13.91
CA TRP A 182 0.41 1.09 -14.74
C TRP A 182 1.81 0.70 -15.21
N ILE A 183 2.68 1.71 -15.48
CA ILE A 183 4.10 1.46 -15.80
C ILE A 183 4.81 0.83 -14.61
N LEU A 184 4.65 1.40 -13.41
CA LEU A 184 5.30 0.89 -12.21
C LEU A 184 4.75 -0.49 -11.80
N LEU A 185 3.46 -0.73 -11.99
CA LEU A 185 2.85 -2.04 -11.79
C LEU A 185 3.42 -3.07 -12.78
N ALA A 186 3.59 -2.71 -14.04
CA ALA A 186 4.23 -3.58 -15.01
C ALA A 186 5.70 -3.89 -14.63
N VAL A 187 6.44 -2.89 -14.15
CA VAL A 187 7.82 -3.08 -13.67
C VAL A 187 7.88 -4.08 -12.52
N ILE A 188 7.02 -3.95 -11.49
CA ILE A 188 7.03 -4.89 -10.36
C ILE A 188 6.63 -6.29 -10.79
N VAL A 189 5.61 -6.42 -11.67
CA VAL A 189 5.18 -7.73 -12.18
C VAL A 189 6.32 -8.41 -12.96
N VAL A 190 6.97 -7.69 -13.88
CA VAL A 190 8.10 -8.21 -14.63
C VAL A 190 9.26 -8.60 -13.72
N ALA A 191 9.60 -7.74 -12.74
CA ALA A 191 10.65 -8.03 -11.77
C ALA A 191 10.33 -9.27 -10.92
N GLN A 192 9.05 -9.45 -10.52
CA GLN A 192 8.60 -10.60 -9.74
C GLN A 192 8.62 -11.89 -10.56
N PHE A 193 8.27 -11.82 -11.84
CA PHE A 193 8.47 -12.95 -12.75
C PHE A 193 9.96 -13.28 -12.93
N ALA A 194 10.81 -12.27 -13.04
CA ALA A 194 12.26 -12.46 -13.18
C ALA A 194 12.84 -13.19 -11.96
N ILE A 195 12.55 -12.75 -10.74
CA ILE A 195 13.04 -13.40 -9.51
C ILE A 195 12.51 -14.82 -9.35
N THR A 196 11.29 -15.08 -9.84
CA THR A 196 10.64 -16.40 -9.70
C THR A 196 11.14 -17.39 -10.75
N TYR A 197 11.45 -16.97 -11.98
CA TYR A 197 11.66 -17.89 -13.09
C TYR A 197 13.03 -17.78 -13.79
N LEU A 198 13.78 -16.68 -13.63
CA LEU A 198 15.10 -16.59 -14.25
C LEU A 198 16.16 -17.34 -13.42
N PRO A 199 16.93 -18.28 -14.01
CA PRO A 199 17.89 -19.11 -13.28
C PRO A 199 18.95 -18.30 -12.50
N VAL A 200 19.42 -17.17 -13.07
CA VAL A 200 20.37 -16.28 -12.39
C VAL A 200 19.77 -15.67 -11.13
N MET A 201 18.53 -15.20 -11.20
CA MET A 201 17.81 -14.64 -10.06
C MET A 201 17.48 -15.70 -9.02
N GLN A 202 17.07 -16.89 -9.46
CA GLN A 202 16.85 -18.02 -8.55
C GLN A 202 18.12 -18.40 -7.77
N ALA A 203 19.27 -18.40 -8.41
CA ALA A 203 20.54 -18.68 -7.74
C ALA A 203 20.90 -17.63 -6.68
N ILE A 204 20.63 -16.34 -6.94
CA ILE A 204 20.93 -15.23 -6.01
C ILE A 204 19.94 -15.22 -4.84
N PHE A 205 18.65 -15.32 -5.12
CA PHE A 205 17.58 -15.13 -4.13
C PHE A 205 17.07 -16.45 -3.54
N ARG A 206 17.62 -17.60 -3.95
CA ARG A 206 17.18 -18.93 -3.55
C ARG A 206 15.68 -19.13 -3.75
N THR A 207 15.21 -18.75 -4.94
CA THR A 207 13.81 -18.92 -5.36
C THR A 207 13.67 -20.15 -6.25
N SER A 208 12.43 -20.60 -6.43
CA SER A 208 12.07 -21.72 -7.31
C SER A 208 10.85 -21.37 -8.14
N GLY A 209 10.74 -21.93 -9.35
CA GLY A 209 9.61 -21.68 -10.23
C GLY A 209 8.29 -22.15 -9.60
N VAL A 210 7.34 -21.24 -9.48
CA VAL A 210 6.01 -21.54 -8.91
C VAL A 210 5.12 -22.17 -9.98
N PRO A 211 4.50 -23.35 -9.72
CA PRO A 211 3.54 -23.97 -10.63
C PRO A 211 2.36 -23.04 -10.90
N LEU A 212 1.78 -23.12 -12.10
CA LEU A 212 0.69 -22.25 -12.53
C LEU A 212 -0.50 -22.27 -11.55
N PHE A 213 -0.88 -23.45 -11.07
CA PHE A 213 -1.99 -23.60 -10.12
C PHE A 213 -1.71 -22.86 -8.81
N ASP A 214 -0.51 -22.98 -8.26
CA ASP A 214 -0.11 -22.31 -7.03
C ASP A 214 0.02 -20.78 -7.23
N GLY A 215 0.48 -20.35 -8.42
CA GLY A 215 0.46 -18.94 -8.81
C GLY A 215 -0.96 -18.36 -8.87
N LEU A 216 -1.91 -19.09 -9.46
CA LEU A 216 -3.32 -18.69 -9.46
C LEU A 216 -3.92 -18.64 -8.06
N LEU A 217 -3.56 -19.61 -7.19
CA LEU A 217 -3.97 -19.60 -5.79
C LEU A 217 -3.48 -18.35 -5.05
N ILE A 218 -2.24 -17.95 -5.28
CA ILE A 218 -1.66 -16.72 -4.69
C ILE A 218 -2.44 -15.48 -5.16
N VAL A 219 -2.75 -15.38 -6.46
CA VAL A 219 -3.55 -14.26 -6.98
C VAL A 219 -4.97 -14.27 -6.40
N ALA A 220 -5.59 -15.45 -6.29
CA ALA A 220 -6.90 -15.61 -5.65
C ALA A 220 -6.86 -15.20 -4.18
N ALA A 221 -5.79 -15.53 -3.44
CA ALA A 221 -5.59 -15.08 -2.07
C ALA A 221 -5.54 -13.55 -1.98
N GLY A 222 -4.84 -12.88 -2.92
CA GLY A 222 -4.83 -11.42 -3.03
C GLY A 222 -6.23 -10.83 -3.28
N ALA A 223 -7.02 -11.44 -4.15
CA ALA A 223 -8.38 -11.00 -4.41
C ALA A 223 -9.29 -11.16 -3.17
N VAL A 224 -9.16 -12.26 -2.43
CA VAL A 224 -9.87 -12.48 -1.15
C VAL A 224 -9.44 -11.45 -0.10
N PHE A 225 -8.14 -11.21 0.03
CA PHE A 225 -7.61 -10.16 0.90
C PHE A 225 -8.21 -8.79 0.60
N PHE A 226 -8.23 -8.39 -0.68
CA PHE A 226 -8.85 -7.14 -1.12
C PHE A 226 -10.34 -7.08 -0.77
N ALA A 227 -11.08 -8.17 -1.00
CA ALA A 227 -12.49 -8.25 -0.66
C ALA A 227 -12.74 -8.09 0.84
N ILE A 228 -11.89 -8.66 1.70
CA ILE A 228 -11.96 -8.51 3.15
C ILE A 228 -11.74 -7.03 3.54
N LEU A 229 -10.71 -6.39 2.99
CA LEU A 229 -10.41 -4.97 3.25
C LEU A 229 -11.57 -4.06 2.83
N GLU A 230 -12.11 -4.29 1.63
CA GLU A 230 -13.21 -3.48 1.12
C GLU A 230 -14.49 -3.68 1.95
N THR A 231 -14.77 -4.92 2.37
CA THR A 231 -15.92 -5.25 3.22
C THR A 231 -15.82 -4.54 4.58
N GLU A 232 -14.64 -4.59 5.23
CA GLU A 232 -14.38 -3.88 6.48
C GLU A 232 -14.61 -2.38 6.32
N LYS A 233 -14.04 -1.78 5.27
CA LYS A 233 -14.20 -0.36 4.97
C LYS A 233 -15.68 0.02 4.79
N GLN A 234 -16.43 -0.74 3.99
CA GLN A 234 -17.83 -0.48 3.74
C GLN A 234 -18.70 -0.64 5.01
N LEU A 235 -18.41 -1.65 5.82
CA LEU A 235 -19.08 -1.86 7.10
C LEU A 235 -18.81 -0.69 8.05
N ARG A 236 -17.55 -0.29 8.19
CA ARG A 236 -17.16 0.85 9.03
C ARG A 236 -17.81 2.16 8.57
N LEU A 237 -17.86 2.42 7.26
CA LEU A 237 -18.52 3.60 6.70
C LEU A 237 -20.03 3.61 6.96
N ARG A 238 -20.69 2.45 6.92
CA ARG A 238 -22.13 2.32 7.24
C ARG A 238 -22.39 2.54 8.74
N LEU A 239 -21.57 1.97 9.61
CA LEU A 239 -21.72 2.09 11.07
C LEU A 239 -21.42 3.50 11.59
N SER A 240 -20.52 4.23 10.96
CA SER A 240 -20.19 5.62 11.33
C SER A 240 -21.19 6.66 10.79
N GLY A 241 -22.33 6.23 10.23
CA GLY A 241 -23.41 7.12 9.80
C GLY A 241 -23.07 7.98 8.60
N GLY A 242 -22.67 7.38 7.52
CA GLY A 242 -22.50 8.01 6.20
C GLY A 242 -21.69 9.31 6.19
N TRP A 243 -20.53 9.28 5.63
CA TRP A 243 -19.53 10.37 5.61
C TRP A 243 -20.01 11.74 5.09
N LEU A 244 -21.18 11.79 4.43
CA LEU A 244 -21.82 13.05 3.97
C LEU A 244 -22.54 13.82 5.07
N ALA A 245 -22.76 13.23 6.25
CA ALA A 245 -23.43 13.91 7.37
C ALA A 245 -22.43 14.54 8.37
N HIS A 246 -21.14 14.21 8.31
CA HIS A 246 -20.14 14.66 9.29
C HIS A 246 -18.89 15.30 8.62
N GLY A 247 -19.09 16.47 8.07
CA GLY A 247 -18.03 17.47 7.94
C GLY A 247 -17.57 18.02 9.31
N ARG A 248 -17.80 17.23 10.39
CA ARG A 248 -17.45 17.57 11.77
C ARG A 248 -16.97 16.29 12.45
N ALA A 249 -15.74 16.26 12.77
CA ALA A 249 -15.05 15.23 13.57
C ALA A 249 -14.30 14.14 12.76
N VAL A 250 -13.11 14.46 12.34
CA VAL A 250 -11.88 13.77 12.73
C VAL A 250 -10.73 14.77 12.65
#